data_a38f56c1f524baa5bf8c223f30d89d6e
#
_entry.id   a38f56c1f524baa5bf8c223f30d89d6e
#
_cell.length_a   1.000
_cell.length_b   1.000
_cell.length_c   1.000
_cell.angle_alpha   90.00
_cell.angle_beta   90.00
_cell.angle_gamma   90.00
#
_symmetry.space_group_name_H-M   'P 1'
#
loop_
_entity.id
_entity.type
_entity.pdbx_description
1 polymer ?
#
loop_
_entity_poly.entity_id
_entity_poly.type
_entity_poly.pdbx_seq_one_letter_code
_entity_poly.pdbx_strand_id
1 'polypeptide(L)'
;MKTDPSTGVKATGAGRPRDPRIDAAILEATADLLVEIGYSNVTMAAVAERAGTTKTALYRRWSSKAELVHEAAFPATPTVMQSPPGDIAADLRAMIETTREVFLSPVVRAALPGLISDMSANAELTGRIGARFTDLFAAVRARLHDAVERGEVREGVDPDRLVSLVGGATLLALLQTPGALESPSWVDTTTDILLHGVAT
;
A
#
# COMPACT_ATOMS: atom_id res chain seq x y z
N MET A 1 15.41 -44.35 -51.42
CA MET A 1 16.15 -43.11 -51.15
C MET A 1 15.53 -42.48 -49.91
N LYS A 2 16.27 -42.56 -48.80
CA LYS A 2 15.87 -42.08 -47.46
C LYS A 2 15.90 -40.56 -47.45
N THR A 3 14.88 -39.94 -46.91
CA THR A 3 14.99 -38.58 -46.28
C THR A 3 14.11 -38.53 -45.06
N ASP A 4 14.75 -38.56 -43.90
CA ASP A 4 14.30 -38.08 -42.60
C ASP A 4 14.59 -36.57 -42.52
N PRO A 5 13.71 -35.76 -41.98
CA PRO A 5 14.14 -34.86 -40.97
C PRO A 5 13.15 -34.66 -39.81
N SER A 6 13.47 -35.29 -38.72
CA SER A 6 12.95 -34.89 -37.41
C SER A 6 13.69 -33.64 -36.94
N THR A 7 13.06 -32.47 -37.05
CA THR A 7 13.50 -31.26 -36.33
C THR A 7 12.52 -31.02 -35.20
N GLY A 8 12.85 -31.62 -34.06
CA GLY A 8 12.17 -31.38 -32.81
C GLY A 8 12.43 -29.94 -32.33
N VAL A 9 11.44 -29.07 -32.48
CA VAL A 9 11.40 -27.77 -31.80
C VAL A 9 11.23 -28.02 -30.32
N LYS A 10 12.29 -27.86 -29.54
CA LYS A 10 12.22 -27.81 -28.07
C LYS A 10 11.32 -26.63 -27.68
N ALA A 11 10.14 -26.93 -27.21
CA ALA A 11 9.32 -25.96 -26.51
C ALA A 11 10.11 -25.39 -25.33
N THR A 12 10.49 -24.12 -25.41
CA THR A 12 11.08 -23.34 -24.33
C THR A 12 10.10 -23.34 -23.16
N GLY A 13 10.50 -23.98 -22.07
CA GLY A 13 9.69 -24.21 -20.89
C GLY A 13 9.10 -22.91 -20.35
N ALA A 14 7.81 -22.79 -20.39
CA ALA A 14 7.05 -21.87 -19.57
C ALA A 14 7.42 -22.17 -18.11
N GLY A 15 8.03 -21.19 -17.42
CA GLY A 15 8.41 -21.33 -16.01
C GLY A 15 7.20 -21.77 -15.18
N ARG A 16 7.45 -22.61 -14.18
CA ARG A 16 6.41 -23.10 -13.27
C ARG A 16 5.52 -21.94 -12.80
N PRO A 17 4.18 -22.05 -12.88
CA PRO A 17 3.27 -21.01 -12.45
C PRO A 17 3.61 -20.51 -11.04
N ARG A 18 3.42 -19.21 -10.80
CA ARG A 18 3.58 -18.62 -9.46
C ARG A 18 2.63 -19.33 -8.50
N ASP A 19 3.15 -19.77 -7.35
CA ASP A 19 2.32 -20.31 -6.27
C ASP A 19 1.97 -19.15 -5.31
N PRO A 20 0.70 -18.71 -5.25
CA PRO A 20 0.26 -17.64 -4.38
C PRO A 20 0.50 -17.92 -2.90
N ARG A 21 0.55 -19.19 -2.50
CA ARG A 21 0.82 -19.59 -1.11
C ARG A 21 2.22 -19.22 -0.67
N ILE A 22 3.19 -19.32 -1.58
CA ILE A 22 4.58 -18.93 -1.28
C ILE A 22 4.66 -17.41 -1.11
N ASP A 23 3.97 -16.66 -1.94
CA ASP A 23 3.95 -15.19 -1.85
C ASP A 23 3.30 -14.75 -0.52
N ALA A 24 2.19 -15.34 -0.12
CA ALA A 24 1.55 -15.08 1.16
C ALA A 24 2.46 -15.43 2.35
N ALA A 25 3.12 -16.59 2.34
CA ALA A 25 4.05 -16.98 3.41
C ALA A 25 5.26 -16.03 3.52
N ILE A 26 5.76 -15.49 2.39
CA ILE A 26 6.84 -14.50 2.40
C ILE A 26 6.37 -13.18 3.00
N LEU A 27 5.20 -12.70 2.64
CA LEU A 27 4.64 -11.44 3.17
C LEU A 27 4.35 -11.57 4.67
N GLU A 28 3.78 -12.67 5.12
CA GLU A 28 3.54 -12.98 6.53
C GLU A 28 4.85 -13.01 7.33
N ALA A 29 5.85 -13.79 6.87
CA ALA A 29 7.18 -13.83 7.49
C ALA A 29 7.85 -12.46 7.56
N THR A 30 7.62 -11.61 6.55
CA THR A 30 8.14 -10.23 6.53
C THR A 30 7.45 -9.37 7.57
N ALA A 31 6.13 -9.46 7.69
CA ALA A 31 5.35 -8.73 8.68
C ALA A 31 5.74 -9.10 10.11
N ASP A 32 5.90 -10.40 10.38
CA ASP A 32 6.33 -10.90 11.70
C ASP A 32 7.73 -10.36 12.06
N LEU A 33 8.68 -10.47 11.15
CA LEU A 33 10.04 -9.97 11.37
C LEU A 33 10.08 -8.46 11.56
N LEU A 34 9.24 -7.70 10.87
CA LEU A 34 9.15 -6.25 11.07
C LEU A 34 8.75 -5.92 12.50
N VAL A 35 7.76 -6.61 13.05
CA VAL A 35 7.28 -6.40 14.42
C VAL A 35 8.30 -6.90 15.45
N GLU A 36 8.95 -8.05 15.20
CA GLU A 36 9.89 -8.67 16.13
C GLU A 36 11.22 -7.91 16.25
N ILE A 37 11.82 -7.51 15.13
CA ILE A 37 13.20 -6.99 15.08
C ILE A 37 13.35 -5.63 14.39
N GLY A 38 12.29 -5.05 13.88
CA GLY A 38 12.25 -3.75 13.21
C GLY A 38 12.89 -3.74 11.82
N TYR A 39 12.57 -2.70 11.05
CA TYR A 39 13.00 -2.56 9.65
C TYR A 39 14.50 -2.74 9.42
N SER A 40 15.33 -2.12 10.25
CA SER A 40 16.79 -2.12 10.06
C SER A 40 17.40 -3.52 10.11
N ASN A 41 16.85 -4.40 10.93
CA ASN A 41 17.35 -5.75 11.14
C ASN A 41 16.72 -6.79 10.20
N VAL A 42 15.63 -6.47 9.53
CA VAL A 42 15.02 -7.34 8.52
C VAL A 42 15.93 -7.44 7.32
N THR A 43 16.23 -8.67 6.90
CA THR A 43 17.02 -8.98 5.70
C THR A 43 16.30 -9.96 4.79
N MET A 44 16.59 -9.92 3.48
CA MET A 44 16.07 -10.90 2.50
C MET A 44 16.45 -12.34 2.87
N ALA A 45 17.55 -12.53 3.61
CA ALA A 45 17.97 -13.86 4.09
C ALA A 45 17.06 -14.37 5.20
N ALA A 46 16.84 -13.55 6.23
CA ALA A 46 16.00 -13.90 7.35
C ALA A 46 14.55 -14.18 6.91
N VAL A 47 14.02 -13.36 5.99
CA VAL A 47 12.68 -13.59 5.41
C VAL A 47 12.63 -14.91 4.65
N ALA A 48 13.64 -15.21 3.80
CA ALA A 48 13.66 -16.46 3.05
C ALA A 48 13.70 -17.69 3.97
N GLU A 49 14.49 -17.63 5.02
CA GLU A 49 14.59 -18.68 6.05
C GLU A 49 13.26 -18.88 6.78
N ARG A 50 12.66 -17.79 7.29
CA ARG A 50 11.37 -17.81 8.01
C ARG A 50 10.21 -18.33 7.14
N ALA A 51 10.21 -17.94 5.86
CA ALA A 51 9.17 -18.36 4.90
C ALA A 51 9.43 -19.75 4.27
N GLY A 52 10.49 -20.44 4.66
CA GLY A 52 10.84 -21.77 4.12
C GLY A 52 11.15 -21.75 2.62
N THR A 53 11.78 -20.67 2.11
CA THR A 53 12.08 -20.50 0.69
C THR A 53 13.54 -20.03 0.47
N THR A 54 13.88 -19.56 -0.73
CA THR A 54 15.23 -19.12 -1.07
C THR A 54 15.28 -17.63 -1.36
N LYS A 55 16.44 -16.98 -1.11
CA LYS A 55 16.66 -15.58 -1.51
C LYS A 55 16.39 -15.35 -3.00
N THR A 56 16.77 -16.32 -3.85
CA THR A 56 16.51 -16.24 -5.30
C THR A 56 15.03 -16.18 -5.60
N ALA A 57 14.18 -16.90 -4.86
CA ALA A 57 12.74 -16.85 -5.01
C ALA A 57 12.16 -15.49 -4.62
N LEU A 58 12.72 -14.84 -3.58
CA LEU A 58 12.36 -13.49 -3.18
C LEU A 58 12.74 -12.46 -4.26
N TYR A 59 14.03 -12.44 -4.69
CA TYR A 59 14.51 -11.48 -5.67
C TYR A 59 13.87 -11.58 -7.06
N ARG A 60 13.25 -12.71 -7.36
CA ARG A 60 12.41 -12.86 -8.57
C ARG A 60 11.08 -12.11 -8.49
N ARG A 61 10.64 -11.72 -7.30
CA ARG A 61 9.35 -11.08 -6.99
C ARG A 61 9.50 -9.64 -6.57
N TRP A 62 10.45 -9.38 -5.71
CA TRP A 62 10.74 -8.06 -5.16
C TRP A 62 12.21 -7.71 -5.43
N SER A 63 12.44 -6.59 -6.08
CA SER A 63 13.80 -6.17 -6.47
C SER A 63 14.62 -5.68 -5.26
N SER A 64 13.96 -5.34 -4.15
CA SER A 64 14.59 -4.82 -2.95
C SER A 64 13.84 -5.22 -1.67
N LYS A 65 14.53 -5.07 -0.52
CA LYS A 65 13.90 -5.19 0.81
C LYS A 65 12.74 -4.19 0.96
N ALA A 66 12.94 -2.97 0.51
CA ALA A 66 11.94 -1.92 0.65
C ALA A 66 10.64 -2.25 -0.11
N GLU A 67 10.73 -2.81 -1.32
CA GLU A 67 9.55 -3.27 -2.05
C GLU A 67 8.80 -4.41 -1.34
N LEU A 68 9.54 -5.40 -0.84
CA LEU A 68 8.97 -6.51 -0.07
C LEU A 68 8.29 -6.01 1.21
N VAL A 69 8.99 -5.16 1.97
CA VAL A 69 8.44 -4.57 3.20
C VAL A 69 7.23 -3.71 2.92
N HIS A 70 7.27 -2.90 1.86
CA HIS A 70 6.10 -2.09 1.48
C HIS A 70 4.89 -2.98 1.18
N GLU A 71 5.06 -4.06 0.42
CA GLU A 71 3.95 -4.97 0.10
C GLU A 71 3.42 -5.70 1.34
N ALA A 72 4.28 -6.07 2.27
CA ALA A 72 3.88 -6.70 3.53
C ALA A 72 3.16 -5.72 4.48
N ALA A 73 3.61 -4.46 4.52
CA ALA A 73 3.04 -3.42 5.39
C ALA A 73 1.75 -2.81 4.82
N PHE A 74 1.68 -2.66 3.49
CA PHE A 74 0.55 -2.09 2.78
C PHE A 74 0.01 -3.11 1.77
N PRO A 75 -0.66 -4.17 2.23
CA PRO A 75 -1.29 -5.12 1.32
C PRO A 75 -2.27 -4.37 0.44
N ALA A 76 -2.28 -4.69 -0.87
CA ALA A 76 -3.19 -4.09 -1.82
C ALA A 76 -4.63 -4.22 -1.29
N THR A 77 -5.18 -3.13 -0.79
CA THR A 77 -6.47 -3.15 -0.13
C THR A 77 -7.48 -2.45 -1.01
N PRO A 78 -8.40 -3.20 -1.59
CA PRO A 78 -9.54 -2.62 -2.27
C PRO A 78 -10.55 -1.96 -1.32
N THR A 79 -10.36 -2.07 0.00
CA THR A 79 -11.43 -1.90 1.01
C THR A 79 -11.86 -0.46 1.23
N VAL A 80 -11.01 0.53 0.93
CA VAL A 80 -11.32 1.95 1.20
C VAL A 80 -12.56 2.45 0.44
N MET A 81 -12.95 1.77 -0.64
CA MET A 81 -14.05 2.18 -1.51
C MET A 81 -15.05 1.04 -1.83
N GLN A 82 -15.10 -0.01 -1.03
CA GLN A 82 -16.04 -1.12 -1.25
C GLN A 82 -17.45 -0.87 -0.72
N SER A 83 -17.64 0.17 0.09
CA SER A 83 -18.98 0.57 0.52
C SER A 83 -19.79 1.07 -0.67
N PRO A 84 -21.10 0.81 -0.71
CA PRO A 84 -21.97 1.46 -1.68
C PRO A 84 -21.74 2.98 -1.65
N PRO A 85 -21.90 3.69 -2.80
CA PRO A 85 -21.80 5.15 -2.81
C PRO A 85 -22.71 5.74 -1.75
N GLY A 86 -22.09 6.33 -0.71
CA GLY A 86 -22.76 7.12 0.29
C GLY A 86 -22.79 8.59 -0.14
N ASP A 87 -23.00 9.46 0.83
CA ASP A 87 -22.67 10.87 0.66
C ASP A 87 -21.16 11.08 0.81
N ILE A 88 -20.67 12.24 0.36
CA ILE A 88 -19.24 12.57 0.42
C ILE A 88 -18.69 12.57 1.85
N ALA A 89 -19.52 12.89 2.85
CA ALA A 89 -19.12 12.91 4.25
C ALA A 89 -18.80 11.50 4.75
N ALA A 90 -19.68 10.54 4.43
CA ALA A 90 -19.45 9.13 4.75
C ALA A 90 -18.25 8.56 4.01
N ASP A 91 -18.04 8.89 2.73
CA ASP A 91 -16.92 8.44 1.94
C ASP A 91 -15.58 8.98 2.49
N LEU A 92 -15.52 10.27 2.83
CA LEU A 92 -14.33 10.89 3.44
C LEU A 92 -14.02 10.29 4.81
N ARG A 93 -15.05 10.13 5.65
CA ARG A 93 -14.90 9.52 6.96
C ARG A 93 -14.32 8.10 6.85
N ALA A 94 -14.87 7.26 5.98
CA ALA A 94 -14.39 5.90 5.76
C ALA A 94 -12.94 5.87 5.25
N MET A 95 -12.57 6.79 4.37
CA MET A 95 -11.20 6.92 3.88
C MET A 95 -10.23 7.30 5.01
N ILE A 96 -10.59 8.27 5.85
CA ILE A 96 -9.78 8.71 6.99
C ILE A 96 -9.64 7.59 8.01
N GLU A 97 -10.73 6.91 8.35
CA GLU A 97 -10.75 5.81 9.31
C GLU A 97 -9.89 4.62 8.84
N THR A 98 -10.07 4.18 7.59
CA THR A 98 -9.24 3.13 7.00
C THR A 98 -7.76 3.51 6.96
N THR A 99 -7.44 4.75 6.58
CA THR A 99 -6.06 5.24 6.57
C THR A 99 -5.48 5.21 7.99
N ARG A 100 -6.22 5.69 8.97
CA ARG A 100 -5.85 5.64 10.39
C ARG A 100 -5.56 4.22 10.87
N GLU A 101 -6.45 3.27 10.58
CA GLU A 101 -6.27 1.85 10.95
C GLU A 101 -4.99 1.26 10.35
N VAL A 102 -4.72 1.51 9.08
CA VAL A 102 -3.50 1.08 8.40
C VAL A 102 -2.27 1.63 9.12
N PHE A 103 -2.25 2.92 9.45
CA PHE A 103 -1.10 3.56 10.11
C PHE A 103 -0.95 3.16 11.59
N LEU A 104 -2.02 2.73 12.25
CA LEU A 104 -1.96 2.16 13.60
C LEU A 104 -1.45 0.72 13.63
N SER A 105 -1.43 0.02 12.51
CA SER A 105 -0.93 -1.35 12.42
C SER A 105 0.52 -1.44 12.93
N PRO A 106 0.84 -2.43 13.79
CA PRO A 106 2.20 -2.63 14.27
C PRO A 106 3.23 -2.82 13.15
N VAL A 107 2.82 -3.49 12.07
CA VAL A 107 3.68 -3.74 10.89
C VAL A 107 4.03 -2.44 10.20
N VAL A 108 3.03 -1.57 9.96
CA VAL A 108 3.24 -0.26 9.32
C VAL A 108 4.11 0.63 10.20
N ARG A 109 3.84 0.68 11.50
CA ARG A 109 4.66 1.46 12.47
C ARG A 109 6.13 1.03 12.45
N ALA A 110 6.40 -0.28 12.38
CA ALA A 110 7.76 -0.81 12.30
C ALA A 110 8.44 -0.56 10.95
N ALA A 111 7.67 -0.52 9.86
CA ALA A 111 8.20 -0.37 8.50
C ALA A 111 8.48 1.10 8.11
N LEU A 112 7.60 2.04 8.52
CA LEU A 112 7.56 3.41 8.02
C LEU A 112 8.89 4.16 8.10
N PRO A 113 9.64 4.20 9.22
CA PRO A 113 10.86 4.98 9.31
C PRO A 113 11.89 4.57 8.28
N GLY A 114 12.06 3.26 8.08
CA GLY A 114 13.00 2.73 7.10
C GLY A 114 12.53 2.90 5.66
N LEU A 115 11.25 2.71 5.39
CA LEU A 115 10.66 2.94 4.07
C LEU A 115 10.81 4.40 3.64
N ILE A 116 10.52 5.36 4.52
CA ILE A 116 10.68 6.79 4.23
C ILE A 116 12.14 7.10 3.91
N SER A 117 13.09 6.55 4.68
CA SER A 117 14.52 6.73 4.44
C SER A 117 14.94 6.19 3.07
N ASP A 118 14.56 4.95 2.74
CA ASP A 118 14.93 4.30 1.48
C ASP A 118 14.27 5.01 0.28
N MET A 119 13.01 5.41 0.39
CA MET A 119 12.30 6.17 -0.65
C MET A 119 12.92 7.54 -0.88
N SER A 120 13.30 8.26 0.18
CA SER A 120 13.94 9.58 0.08
C SER A 120 15.29 9.51 -0.67
N ALA A 121 15.99 8.38 -0.55
CA ALA A 121 17.27 8.16 -1.19
C ALA A 121 17.16 7.59 -2.63
N ASN A 122 15.98 7.12 -3.06
CA ASN A 122 15.82 6.42 -4.33
C ASN A 122 14.49 6.76 -5.03
N ALA A 123 14.55 7.70 -5.99
CA ALA A 123 13.37 8.14 -6.74
C ALA A 123 12.72 7.03 -7.58
N GLU A 124 13.50 6.05 -8.09
CA GLU A 124 12.95 4.91 -8.83
C GLU A 124 12.13 4.00 -7.92
N LEU A 125 12.61 3.74 -6.71
CA LEU A 125 11.85 3.00 -5.68
C LEU A 125 10.54 3.73 -5.35
N THR A 126 10.59 5.05 -5.15
CA THR A 126 9.42 5.89 -4.89
C THR A 126 8.39 5.77 -6.02
N GLY A 127 8.83 5.81 -7.27
CA GLY A 127 7.95 5.63 -8.44
C GLY A 127 7.31 4.24 -8.48
N ARG A 128 8.07 3.17 -8.20
CA ARG A 128 7.53 1.80 -8.17
C ARG A 128 6.52 1.60 -7.03
N ILE A 129 6.80 2.13 -5.86
CA ILE A 129 5.87 2.10 -4.73
C ILE A 129 4.61 2.93 -5.06
N GLY A 130 4.77 4.12 -5.61
CA GLY A 130 3.65 4.97 -6.04
C GLY A 130 2.73 4.29 -7.04
N ALA A 131 3.28 3.53 -7.99
CA ALA A 131 2.49 2.78 -8.97
C ALA A 131 1.55 1.74 -8.33
N ARG A 132 1.81 1.26 -7.12
CA ARG A 132 0.94 0.32 -6.39
C ARG A 132 -0.34 0.96 -5.86
N PHE A 133 -0.39 2.28 -5.78
CA PHE A 133 -1.58 3.03 -5.36
C PHE A 133 -2.46 3.48 -6.53
N THR A 134 -2.14 3.10 -7.78
CA THR A 134 -2.87 3.51 -8.99
C THR A 134 -4.36 3.20 -8.89
N ASP A 135 -4.72 1.99 -8.44
CA ASP A 135 -6.12 1.58 -8.33
C ASP A 135 -6.85 2.35 -7.20
N LEU A 136 -6.17 2.63 -6.09
CA LEU A 136 -6.71 3.46 -5.02
C LEU A 136 -7.01 4.87 -5.53
N PHE A 137 -6.04 5.51 -6.20
CA PHE A 137 -6.24 6.85 -6.76
C PHE A 137 -7.37 6.86 -7.82
N ALA A 138 -7.47 5.82 -8.64
CA ALA A 138 -8.56 5.69 -9.61
C ALA A 138 -9.92 5.56 -8.92
N ALA A 139 -10.03 4.78 -7.85
CA ALA A 139 -11.27 4.63 -7.08
C ALA A 139 -11.69 5.94 -6.40
N VAL A 140 -10.75 6.66 -5.77
CA VAL A 140 -11.04 7.98 -5.17
C VAL A 140 -11.47 8.98 -6.22
N ARG A 141 -10.82 8.98 -7.39
CA ARG A 141 -11.16 9.87 -8.51
C ARG A 141 -12.58 9.63 -9.02
N ALA A 142 -12.98 8.37 -9.18
CA ALA A 142 -14.34 8.01 -9.58
C ALA A 142 -15.37 8.49 -8.55
N ARG A 143 -15.13 8.27 -7.25
CA ARG A 143 -16.04 8.71 -6.17
C ARG A 143 -16.21 10.22 -6.11
N LEU A 144 -15.11 10.97 -6.26
CA LEU A 144 -15.19 12.43 -6.28
C LEU A 144 -15.92 12.95 -7.51
N HIS A 145 -15.75 12.30 -8.67
CA HIS A 145 -16.48 12.64 -9.88
C HIS A 145 -17.99 12.50 -9.67
N ASP A 146 -18.41 11.34 -9.16
CA ASP A 146 -19.82 11.09 -8.84
C ASP A 146 -20.39 12.10 -7.81
N ALA A 147 -19.59 12.50 -6.82
CA ALA A 147 -19.99 13.48 -5.82
C ALA A 147 -20.10 14.91 -6.39
N VAL A 148 -19.26 15.27 -7.37
CA VAL A 148 -19.39 16.52 -8.13
C VAL A 148 -20.69 16.51 -8.95
N GLU A 149 -20.99 15.41 -9.64
CA GLU A 149 -22.25 15.28 -10.42
C GLU A 149 -23.50 15.38 -9.54
N ARG A 150 -23.43 14.91 -8.29
CA ARG A 150 -24.53 15.07 -7.30
C ARG A 150 -24.57 16.46 -6.66
N GLY A 151 -23.60 17.33 -6.94
CA GLY A 151 -23.51 18.66 -6.34
C GLY A 151 -23.05 18.68 -4.88
N GLU A 152 -22.50 17.59 -4.38
CA GLU A 152 -21.96 17.45 -3.01
C GLU A 152 -20.54 18.00 -2.88
N VAL A 153 -19.79 18.03 -3.97
CA VAL A 153 -18.42 18.51 -4.04
C VAL A 153 -18.31 19.59 -5.12
N ARG A 154 -17.61 20.67 -4.81
CA ARG A 154 -17.31 21.72 -5.79
C ARG A 154 -16.40 21.19 -6.90
N GLU A 155 -16.57 21.72 -8.10
CA GLU A 155 -15.65 21.43 -9.21
C GLU A 155 -14.20 21.81 -8.87
N GLY A 156 -13.24 21.11 -9.48
CA GLY A 156 -11.82 21.40 -9.38
C GLY A 156 -11.14 20.87 -8.10
N VAL A 157 -11.80 20.04 -7.30
CA VAL A 157 -11.12 19.29 -6.23
C VAL A 157 -10.22 18.23 -6.86
N ASP A 158 -8.91 18.32 -6.59
CA ASP A 158 -7.91 17.35 -7.03
C ASP A 158 -7.94 16.09 -6.15
N PRO A 159 -8.32 14.91 -6.70
CA PRO A 159 -8.38 13.66 -5.96
C PRO A 159 -7.03 13.23 -5.38
N ASP A 160 -5.95 13.42 -6.13
CA ASP A 160 -4.61 13.00 -5.72
C ASP A 160 -4.13 13.89 -4.55
N ARG A 161 -4.54 15.16 -4.56
CA ARG A 161 -4.30 16.09 -3.44
C ARG A 161 -5.08 15.69 -2.19
N LEU A 162 -6.33 15.27 -2.35
CA LEU A 162 -7.17 14.82 -1.22
C LEU A 162 -6.55 13.59 -0.54
N VAL A 163 -6.14 12.58 -1.31
CA VAL A 163 -5.45 11.40 -0.76
C VAL A 163 -4.17 11.80 -0.05
N SER A 164 -3.39 12.72 -0.64
CA SER A 164 -2.15 13.22 -0.05
C SER A 164 -2.39 13.98 1.26
N LEU A 165 -3.48 14.74 1.37
CA LEU A 165 -3.85 15.43 2.62
C LEU A 165 -4.20 14.43 3.72
N VAL A 166 -5.02 13.43 3.43
CA VAL A 166 -5.40 12.40 4.42
C VAL A 166 -4.18 11.57 4.85
N GLY A 167 -3.42 11.05 3.89
CA GLY A 167 -2.23 10.26 4.19
C GLY A 167 -1.15 11.06 4.91
N GLY A 168 -0.91 12.30 4.48
CA GLY A 168 0.07 13.20 5.09
C GLY A 168 -0.31 13.62 6.50
N ALA A 169 -1.57 13.97 6.75
CA ALA A 169 -2.07 14.32 8.08
C ALA A 169 -1.95 13.13 9.04
N THR A 170 -2.31 11.94 8.59
CA THR A 170 -2.21 10.71 9.38
C THR A 170 -0.75 10.37 9.71
N LEU A 171 0.14 10.44 8.71
CA LEU A 171 1.57 10.20 8.90
C LEU A 171 2.16 11.20 9.91
N LEU A 172 1.83 12.47 9.76
CA LEU A 172 2.36 13.51 10.65
C LEU A 172 1.83 13.36 12.08
N ALA A 173 0.56 13.03 12.25
CA ALA A 173 -0.03 12.72 13.54
C ALA A 173 0.66 11.53 14.21
N LEU A 174 0.95 10.46 13.46
CA LEU A 174 1.68 9.30 13.96
C LEU A 174 3.09 9.66 14.47
N LEU A 175 3.80 10.53 13.76
CA LEU A 175 5.20 10.84 14.05
C LEU A 175 5.39 11.92 15.11
N GLN A 176 4.50 12.90 15.20
CA GLN A 176 4.69 14.10 16.04
C GLN A 176 3.86 14.10 17.31
N THR A 177 2.71 13.44 17.31
CA THR A 177 1.77 13.52 18.42
C THR A 177 1.44 12.12 18.94
N PRO A 178 2.21 11.61 19.94
CA PRO A 178 1.90 10.32 20.53
C PRO A 178 0.44 10.25 21.02
N GLY A 179 -0.27 9.20 20.63
CA GLY A 179 -1.67 9.00 20.99
C GLY A 179 -2.71 9.78 20.17
N ALA A 180 -2.30 10.64 19.25
CA ALA A 180 -3.26 11.43 18.45
C ALA A 180 -4.20 10.55 17.63
N LEU A 181 -3.66 9.54 16.98
CA LEU A 181 -4.45 8.61 16.16
C LEU A 181 -5.33 7.67 16.99
N GLU A 182 -4.99 7.44 18.25
CA GLU A 182 -5.79 6.66 19.19
C GLU A 182 -6.99 7.46 19.74
N SER A 183 -6.99 8.79 19.60
CA SER A 183 -8.10 9.64 20.03
C SER A 183 -9.36 9.36 19.20
N PRO A 184 -10.51 9.11 19.83
CA PRO A 184 -11.78 8.93 19.13
C PRO A 184 -12.17 10.14 18.27
N SER A 185 -11.80 11.35 18.67
CA SER A 185 -12.14 12.59 17.99
C SER A 185 -11.29 12.87 16.74
N TRP A 186 -10.19 12.13 16.52
CA TRP A 186 -9.26 12.43 15.42
C TRP A 186 -9.94 12.29 14.04
N VAL A 187 -10.72 11.23 13.84
CA VAL A 187 -11.46 10.99 12.59
C VAL A 187 -12.52 12.07 12.39
N ASP A 188 -13.30 12.37 13.43
CA ASP A 188 -14.39 13.37 13.35
C ASP A 188 -13.84 14.76 13.00
N THR A 189 -12.83 15.20 13.72
CA THR A 189 -12.21 16.53 13.51
C THR A 189 -11.55 16.62 12.14
N THR A 190 -10.84 15.58 11.71
CA THR A 190 -10.20 15.58 10.39
C THR A 190 -11.24 15.58 9.28
N THR A 191 -12.33 14.83 9.43
CA THR A 191 -13.45 14.80 8.48
C THR A 191 -14.10 16.19 8.39
N ASP A 192 -14.38 16.82 9.52
CA ASP A 192 -15.00 18.15 9.59
C ASP A 192 -14.16 19.22 8.88
N ILE A 193 -12.85 19.23 9.15
CA ILE A 193 -11.91 20.16 8.49
C ILE A 193 -11.88 19.96 6.97
N LEU A 194 -11.89 18.70 6.51
CA LEU A 194 -11.85 18.42 5.05
C LEU A 194 -13.19 18.75 4.36
N LEU A 195 -14.30 18.60 5.04
CA LEU A 195 -15.62 18.93 4.49
C LEU A 195 -15.89 20.43 4.45
N HIS A 196 -15.57 21.13 5.52
CA HIS A 196 -16.00 22.51 5.70
C HIS A 196 -14.84 23.52 5.56
N GLY A 197 -13.58 23.03 5.60
CA GLY A 197 -12.43 23.90 5.63
C GLY A 197 -12.21 24.56 6.99
N VAL A 198 -11.47 25.66 7.02
CA VAL A 198 -11.14 26.42 8.23
C VAL A 198 -11.72 27.85 8.21
N ALA A 199 -12.37 28.25 7.13
CA ALA A 199 -13.01 29.55 6.99
C ALA A 199 -14.50 29.44 7.32
N THR A 200 -15.04 30.47 8.02
CA THR A 200 -16.48 30.64 8.30
C THR A 200 -17.15 31.37 7.16
#